data_255d31f6b760d6e04f04bad2e5f61612
#
_entry.id   255d31f6b760d6e04f04bad2e5f61612
#
_cell.length_a   1.000
_cell.length_b   1.000
_cell.length_c   1.000
_cell.angle_alpha   90.00
_cell.angle_beta   90.00
_cell.angle_gamma   90.00
#
_symmetry.space_group_name_H-M   'P 1'
#
loop_
_entity.id
_entity.type
_entity.pdbx_description
1 polymer ?
#
loop_
_entity_poly.entity_id
_entity_poly.type
_entity_poly.pdbx_seq_one_letter_code
_entity_poly.pdbx_strand_id
1 'polypeptide(L)'
;VLGEPIYIQGEDEGDAYLGEEISGIPPSLSTGQEAIATGACAALGPGDVVFTTHRGQAAQVARGLDPKRILAELYCRRSGYNKGKSYHVTDVALGVIGMGGIVPAQVPVAGGMALAQKLRGTDRVSLAFFGDGASNEGAIHETAALAAMWSLPLILVCENNGYCITQRDI
;
A
#
# COMPACT_ATOMS: atom_id res chain seq x y z
N VAL A 1 9.84 13.93 17.98
CA VAL A 1 9.11 13.23 19.02
C VAL A 1 7.98 12.47 18.35
N LEU A 2 7.96 11.14 18.46
CA LEU A 2 7.06 10.27 17.73
C LEU A 2 5.65 10.15 18.37
N GLY A 3 5.37 10.89 19.44
CA GLY A 3 4.09 10.85 20.15
C GLY A 3 3.97 9.68 21.13
N GLU A 4 2.84 9.61 21.81
CA GLU A 4 2.54 8.58 22.79
C GLU A 4 2.31 7.21 22.12
N PRO A 5 2.74 6.09 22.71
CA PRO A 5 2.43 4.76 22.24
C PRO A 5 0.91 4.52 22.32
N ILE A 6 0.40 3.81 21.33
CA ILE A 6 -0.97 3.32 21.38
C ILE A 6 -0.93 1.90 21.89
N TYR A 7 -1.56 1.68 23.03
CA TYR A 7 -1.85 0.34 23.50
C TYR A 7 -3.07 -0.18 22.76
N ILE A 8 -2.92 -1.30 22.09
CA ILE A 8 -4.07 -2.04 21.58
C ILE A 8 -4.71 -2.68 22.82
N GLN A 9 -5.87 -2.20 23.21
CA GLN A 9 -6.67 -2.85 24.24
C GLN A 9 -7.13 -4.21 23.70
N GLY A 10 -6.38 -5.20 23.98
CA GLY A 10 -6.65 -6.58 23.82
C GLY A 10 -5.99 -7.29 24.98
N GLU A 11 -6.56 -8.35 25.43
CA GLU A 11 -6.14 -9.12 26.61
C GLU A 11 -4.61 -9.20 26.76
N ASP A 12 -4.15 -9.21 27.97
CA ASP A 12 -2.79 -9.03 28.53
C ASP A 12 -1.56 -9.44 27.71
N GLU A 13 -1.68 -10.32 26.73
CA GLU A 13 -0.58 -10.76 25.88
C GLU A 13 -0.23 -9.77 24.75
N GLY A 14 -1.21 -8.96 24.31
CA GLY A 14 -0.99 -7.96 23.27
C GLY A 14 -0.21 -6.75 23.78
N ASP A 15 -0.37 -6.40 25.03
CA ASP A 15 0.31 -5.28 25.67
C ASP A 15 1.80 -5.59 25.90
N ALA A 16 2.12 -6.81 26.28
CA ALA A 16 3.51 -7.26 26.45
C ALA A 16 4.27 -7.27 25.12
N TYR A 17 3.59 -7.60 24.02
CA TYR A 17 4.22 -7.63 22.69
C TYR A 17 4.56 -6.24 22.15
N LEU A 18 3.79 -5.22 22.53
CA LEU A 18 4.00 -3.83 22.10
C LEU A 18 4.73 -3.00 23.16
N GLY A 19 4.89 -3.51 24.39
CA GLY A 19 5.27 -2.70 25.52
C GLY A 19 6.75 -2.55 25.79
N GLU A 20 7.56 -3.58 25.72
CA GLU A 20 8.91 -3.52 26.28
C GLU A 20 10.04 -3.79 25.30
N GLU A 21 9.90 -4.68 24.34
CA GLU A 21 11.00 -5.05 23.44
C GLU A 21 10.78 -4.72 21.97
N ILE A 22 9.52 -4.64 21.51
CA ILE A 22 9.20 -4.31 20.13
C ILE A 22 8.30 -3.06 20.13
N SER A 23 8.93 -1.92 20.10
CA SER A 23 8.23 -0.64 20.00
C SER A 23 7.67 -0.34 18.60
N GLY A 24 7.45 -1.34 17.78
CA GLY A 24 6.97 -1.13 16.42
C GLY A 24 6.68 -2.42 15.64
N ILE A 25 6.12 -2.24 14.45
CA ILE A 25 5.83 -3.32 13.50
C ILE A 25 7.03 -3.46 12.56
N PRO A 26 7.62 -4.68 12.42
CA PRO A 26 8.71 -4.88 11.48
C PRO A 26 8.29 -4.52 10.05
N PRO A 27 8.96 -3.58 9.39
CA PRO A 27 8.57 -3.19 8.04
C PRO A 27 8.97 -4.26 7.03
N SER A 28 8.09 -4.50 6.07
CA SER A 28 8.48 -5.15 4.84
C SER A 28 9.15 -4.10 3.96
N LEU A 29 10.45 -4.27 3.69
CA LEU A 29 11.23 -3.26 2.98
C LEU A 29 11.10 -3.40 1.46
N SER A 30 11.21 -2.29 0.75
CA SER A 30 11.31 -2.20 -0.72
C SER A 30 12.73 -1.91 -1.20
N THR A 31 13.72 -2.33 -0.42
CA THR A 31 15.14 -2.13 -0.75
C THR A 31 15.47 -2.76 -2.10
N GLY A 32 16.02 -1.96 -3.01
CA GLY A 32 16.31 -2.34 -4.39
C GLY A 32 15.15 -2.16 -5.37
N GLN A 33 13.96 -1.76 -4.91
CA GLN A 33 12.76 -1.52 -5.72
C GLN A 33 12.33 -0.03 -5.73
N GLU A 34 13.17 0.86 -5.22
CA GLU A 34 12.84 2.29 -5.05
C GLU A 34 12.57 2.99 -6.37
N ALA A 35 13.28 2.60 -7.44
CA ALA A 35 13.13 3.18 -8.77
C ALA A 35 11.74 2.90 -9.37
N ILE A 36 11.15 1.73 -9.09
CA ILE A 36 9.81 1.35 -9.57
C ILE A 36 8.79 2.30 -8.96
N ALA A 37 8.79 2.41 -7.64
CA ALA A 37 7.85 3.26 -6.91
C ALA A 37 8.01 4.74 -7.28
N THR A 38 9.24 5.24 -7.33
CA THR A 38 9.54 6.63 -7.66
C THR A 38 9.14 6.97 -9.09
N GLY A 39 9.52 6.13 -10.06
CA GLY A 39 9.21 6.34 -11.47
C GLY A 39 7.71 6.30 -11.75
N ALA A 40 7.01 5.29 -11.21
CA ALA A 40 5.56 5.17 -11.38
C ALA A 40 4.81 6.34 -10.74
N CYS A 41 5.18 6.74 -9.52
CA CYS A 41 4.52 7.85 -8.83
C CYS A 41 4.83 9.21 -9.47
N ALA A 42 6.01 9.39 -10.07
CA ALA A 42 6.37 10.63 -10.77
C ALA A 42 5.53 10.87 -12.04
N ALA A 43 4.97 9.82 -12.62
CA ALA A 43 4.08 9.92 -13.78
C ALA A 43 2.62 10.28 -13.41
N LEU A 44 2.27 10.22 -12.13
CA LEU A 44 0.91 10.49 -11.65
C LEU A 44 0.67 11.98 -11.43
N GLY A 45 -0.52 12.43 -11.85
CA GLY A 45 -0.99 13.79 -11.64
C GLY A 45 -1.74 13.99 -10.34
N PRO A 46 -2.16 15.24 -10.06
CA PRO A 46 -3.03 15.56 -8.95
C PRO A 46 -4.40 14.86 -9.07
N GLY A 47 -4.78 14.15 -8.02
CA GLY A 47 -6.07 13.44 -7.95
C GLY A 47 -6.03 12.01 -8.50
N ASP A 48 -4.91 11.56 -9.05
CA ASP A 48 -4.67 10.14 -9.28
C ASP A 48 -4.49 9.40 -7.96
N VAL A 49 -4.86 8.13 -7.94
CA VAL A 49 -4.84 7.32 -6.73
C VAL A 49 -3.87 6.16 -6.89
N VAL A 50 -3.01 5.97 -5.89
CA VAL A 50 -2.08 4.85 -5.83
C VAL A 50 -2.47 3.87 -4.73
N PHE A 51 -2.52 2.59 -5.08
CA PHE A 51 -2.76 1.48 -4.17
C PHE A 51 -1.44 0.77 -3.93
N THR A 52 -1.00 0.74 -2.67
CA THR A 52 0.31 0.21 -2.32
C THR A 52 0.22 -1.17 -1.68
N THR A 53 1.30 -1.93 -1.79
CA THR A 53 1.49 -3.20 -1.11
C THR A 53 1.99 -2.99 0.33
N HIS A 54 2.21 -4.10 1.05
CA HIS A 54 2.89 -4.08 2.35
C HIS A 54 4.35 -3.57 2.29
N ARG A 55 4.94 -3.44 1.09
CA ARG A 55 6.26 -2.81 0.83
C ARG A 55 6.14 -1.41 0.25
N GLY A 56 5.00 -0.75 0.43
CA GLY A 56 4.65 0.48 -0.26
C GLY A 56 5.31 1.77 0.24
N GLN A 57 6.26 1.72 1.17
CA GLN A 57 6.84 2.93 1.79
C GLN A 57 7.48 3.87 0.76
N ALA A 58 8.18 3.32 -0.23
CA ALA A 58 8.79 4.14 -1.29
C ALA A 58 7.73 4.90 -2.10
N ALA A 59 6.63 4.25 -2.48
CA ALA A 59 5.52 4.88 -3.18
C ALA A 59 4.80 5.93 -2.30
N GLN A 60 4.63 5.65 -1.01
CA GLN A 60 4.05 6.57 -0.04
C GLN A 60 4.87 7.87 0.04
N VAL A 61 6.20 7.75 0.19
CA VAL A 61 7.11 8.90 0.22
C VAL A 61 7.11 9.65 -1.12
N ALA A 62 7.15 8.92 -2.24
CA ALA A 62 7.12 9.50 -3.58
C ALA A 62 5.83 10.29 -3.85
N ARG A 63 4.71 9.90 -3.22
CA ARG A 63 3.43 10.63 -3.27
C ARG A 63 3.31 11.76 -2.25
N GLY A 64 4.36 12.03 -1.49
CA GLY A 64 4.45 13.17 -0.57
C GLY A 64 4.00 12.90 0.87
N LEU A 65 3.88 11.64 1.27
CA LEU A 65 3.65 11.33 2.67
C LEU A 65 4.88 11.69 3.51
N ASP A 66 4.64 12.24 4.69
CA ASP A 66 5.71 12.61 5.64
C ASP A 66 6.39 11.34 6.20
N PRO A 67 7.69 11.12 5.93
CA PRO A 67 8.42 9.98 6.45
C PRO A 67 8.39 9.85 7.97
N LYS A 68 8.32 10.97 8.69
CA LYS A 68 8.23 10.95 10.16
C LYS A 68 6.93 10.30 10.63
N ARG A 69 5.82 10.59 9.95
CA ARG A 69 4.52 9.98 10.27
C ARG A 69 4.44 8.53 9.84
N ILE A 70 5.12 8.14 8.75
CA ILE A 70 5.27 6.74 8.36
C ILE A 70 6.03 5.98 9.43
N LEU A 71 7.17 6.52 9.87
CA LEU A 71 7.95 5.94 10.98
C LEU A 71 7.15 5.87 12.27
N ALA A 72 6.41 6.92 12.60
CA ALA A 72 5.54 6.92 13.77
C ALA A 72 4.51 5.78 13.72
N GLU A 73 3.97 5.47 12.53
CA GLU A 73 3.06 4.35 12.35
C GLU A 73 3.74 3.01 12.59
N LEU A 74 4.97 2.82 12.04
CA LEU A 74 5.76 1.62 12.27
C LEU A 74 6.12 1.39 13.75
N TYR A 75 6.25 2.48 14.50
CA TYR A 75 6.47 2.46 15.95
C TYR A 75 5.17 2.51 16.77
N CYS A 76 4.04 2.19 16.16
CA CYS A 76 2.72 2.15 16.80
C CYS A 76 2.38 3.46 17.55
N ARG A 77 2.80 4.61 17.00
CA ARG A 77 2.57 5.92 17.63
C ARG A 77 1.29 6.58 17.12
N ARG A 78 0.60 7.25 18.01
CA ARG A 78 -0.66 7.97 17.71
C ARG A 78 -0.49 9.08 16.67
N SER A 79 0.72 9.60 16.50
CA SER A 79 1.07 10.60 15.49
C SER A 79 1.23 10.03 14.06
N GLY A 80 1.20 8.71 13.90
CA GLY A 80 1.19 8.05 12.59
C GLY A 80 -0.10 8.31 11.80
N TYR A 81 -0.09 7.98 10.52
CA TYR A 81 -1.23 8.17 9.61
C TYR A 81 -2.48 7.42 10.04
N ASN A 82 -2.33 6.17 10.45
CA ASN A 82 -3.40 5.28 10.93
C ASN A 82 -3.46 5.25 12.47
N LYS A 83 -2.84 6.23 13.14
CA LYS A 83 -2.78 6.35 14.60
C LYS A 83 -2.08 5.16 15.27
N GLY A 84 -1.09 4.57 14.61
CA GLY A 84 -0.34 3.43 15.10
C GLY A 84 -1.05 2.07 14.99
N LYS A 85 -2.14 2.01 14.24
CA LYS A 85 -2.97 0.79 14.17
C LYS A 85 -2.65 -0.11 12.98
N SER A 86 -1.96 0.41 11.96
CA SER A 86 -1.64 -0.35 10.77
C SER A 86 -0.53 0.31 9.98
N TYR A 87 0.50 -0.43 9.65
CA TYR A 87 1.58 0.05 8.77
C TYR A 87 1.17 0.14 7.28
N HIS A 88 -0.02 -0.31 6.93
CA HIS A 88 -0.62 -0.07 5.62
C HIS A 88 -1.16 1.36 5.57
N VAL A 89 -0.25 2.29 5.38
CA VAL A 89 -0.53 3.72 5.50
C VAL A 89 -1.46 4.21 4.41
N THR A 90 -2.51 4.92 4.82
CA THR A 90 -3.48 5.52 3.91
C THR A 90 -3.57 7.03 4.17
N ASP A 91 -3.51 7.81 3.09
CA ASP A 91 -3.83 9.23 3.06
C ASP A 91 -4.68 9.53 1.82
N VAL A 92 -5.98 9.65 2.02
CA VAL A 92 -6.95 9.87 0.94
C VAL A 92 -6.74 11.21 0.26
N ALA A 93 -6.28 12.24 1.01
CA ALA A 93 -6.06 13.58 0.44
C ALA A 93 -4.89 13.59 -0.55
N LEU A 94 -3.86 12.78 -0.31
CA LEU A 94 -2.73 12.59 -1.22
C LEU A 94 -2.97 11.47 -2.25
N GLY A 95 -4.14 10.83 -2.21
CA GLY A 95 -4.47 9.73 -3.13
C GLY A 95 -3.64 8.47 -2.86
N VAL A 96 -3.26 8.20 -1.62
CA VAL A 96 -2.50 7.00 -1.24
C VAL A 96 -3.39 6.07 -0.44
N ILE A 97 -3.57 4.85 -0.93
CA ILE A 97 -4.35 3.81 -0.26
C ILE A 97 -3.43 2.63 0.05
N GLY A 98 -3.10 2.49 1.33
CA GLY A 98 -2.34 1.36 1.84
C GLY A 98 -3.26 0.17 2.08
N MET A 99 -3.08 -0.87 1.30
CA MET A 99 -3.78 -2.14 1.48
C MET A 99 -2.76 -3.27 1.36
N GLY A 100 -2.91 -4.33 2.11
CA GLY A 100 -1.89 -5.34 1.98
C GLY A 100 -1.99 -6.54 2.91
N GLY A 101 -2.96 -6.56 3.80
CA GLY A 101 -3.17 -7.73 4.68
C GLY A 101 -3.63 -8.97 3.90
N ILE A 102 -4.40 -8.77 2.84
CA ILE A 102 -4.86 -9.82 1.92
C ILE A 102 -4.31 -9.52 0.53
N VAL A 103 -3.40 -10.35 0.05
CA VAL A 103 -2.76 -10.18 -1.26
C VAL A 103 -3.62 -10.88 -2.32
N PRO A 104 -4.00 -10.22 -3.41
CA PRO A 104 -3.75 -8.84 -3.84
C PRO A 104 -5.00 -7.94 -3.73
N ALA A 105 -5.66 -7.88 -2.60
CA ALA A 105 -6.95 -7.19 -2.44
C ALA A 105 -6.96 -5.73 -2.95
N GLN A 106 -5.81 -5.05 -2.96
CA GLN A 106 -5.69 -3.69 -3.48
C GLN A 106 -6.04 -3.59 -4.97
N VAL A 107 -5.83 -4.64 -5.75
CA VAL A 107 -6.01 -4.61 -7.21
C VAL A 107 -7.49 -4.51 -7.60
N PRO A 108 -8.41 -5.37 -7.11
CA PRO A 108 -9.83 -5.19 -7.40
C PRO A 108 -10.41 -3.89 -6.84
N VAL A 109 -9.89 -3.40 -5.70
CA VAL A 109 -10.32 -2.10 -5.15
C VAL A 109 -9.87 -0.95 -6.06
N ALA A 110 -8.65 -1.02 -6.61
CA ALA A 110 -8.15 -0.06 -7.59
C ALA A 110 -8.98 -0.11 -8.89
N GLY A 111 -9.40 -1.30 -9.32
CA GLY A 111 -10.33 -1.48 -10.44
C GLY A 111 -11.67 -0.78 -10.19
N GLY A 112 -12.23 -0.93 -9.00
CA GLY A 112 -13.44 -0.22 -8.59
C GLY A 112 -13.28 1.30 -8.56
N MET A 113 -12.13 1.80 -8.08
CA MET A 113 -11.80 3.22 -8.13
C MET A 113 -11.69 3.74 -9.58
N ALA A 114 -11.00 2.99 -10.44
CA ALA A 114 -10.87 3.33 -11.86
C ALA A 114 -12.26 3.38 -12.56
N LEU A 115 -13.15 2.44 -12.23
CA LEU A 115 -14.53 2.47 -12.71
C LEU A 115 -15.27 3.73 -12.24
N ALA A 116 -15.12 4.09 -10.97
CA ALA A 116 -15.73 5.31 -10.43
C ALA A 116 -15.20 6.58 -11.11
N GLN A 117 -13.89 6.65 -11.39
CA GLN A 117 -13.27 7.75 -12.14
C GLN A 117 -13.82 7.85 -13.55
N LYS A 118 -13.95 6.74 -14.26
CA LYS A 118 -14.55 6.67 -15.58
C LYS A 118 -16.01 7.11 -15.57
N LEU A 119 -16.83 6.60 -14.66
CA LEU A 119 -18.24 6.97 -14.56
C LEU A 119 -18.46 8.46 -14.23
N ARG A 120 -17.50 9.06 -13.51
CA ARG A 120 -17.50 10.50 -13.22
C ARG A 120 -16.96 11.36 -14.36
N GLY A 121 -16.46 10.76 -15.43
CA GLY A 121 -15.88 11.49 -16.58
C GLY A 121 -14.62 12.27 -16.22
N THR A 122 -13.82 11.78 -15.28
CA THR A 122 -12.53 12.42 -14.92
C THR A 122 -11.39 11.81 -15.74
N ASP A 123 -10.31 12.58 -15.93
CA ASP A 123 -9.07 12.11 -16.57
C ASP A 123 -8.13 11.45 -15.56
N ARG A 124 -8.61 11.12 -14.37
CA ARG A 124 -7.80 10.52 -13.29
C ARG A 124 -7.60 9.03 -13.53
N VAL A 125 -6.44 8.55 -13.07
CA VAL A 125 -6.10 7.14 -13.12
C VAL A 125 -5.95 6.53 -11.73
N SER A 126 -6.15 5.24 -11.65
CA SER A 126 -5.79 4.41 -10.50
C SER A 126 -4.57 3.57 -10.84
N LEU A 127 -3.56 3.60 -9.99
CA LEU A 127 -2.37 2.77 -10.12
C LEU A 127 -2.32 1.79 -8.95
N ALA A 128 -2.16 0.50 -9.24
CA ALA A 128 -2.04 -0.54 -8.22
C ALA A 128 -0.71 -1.28 -8.35
N PHE A 129 0.06 -1.26 -7.27
CA PHE A 129 1.25 -2.11 -7.12
C PHE A 129 0.86 -3.50 -6.63
N PHE A 130 1.55 -4.53 -7.12
CA PHE A 130 1.45 -5.91 -6.63
C PHE A 130 2.77 -6.64 -6.87
N GLY A 131 3.05 -7.66 -6.09
CA GLY A 131 4.26 -8.47 -6.27
C GLY A 131 4.07 -9.59 -7.30
N ASP A 132 5.18 -10.13 -7.80
CA ASP A 132 5.22 -11.28 -8.71
C ASP A 132 4.47 -12.51 -8.15
N GLY A 133 4.62 -12.83 -6.87
CA GLY A 133 3.83 -13.89 -6.23
C GLY A 133 2.32 -13.65 -6.31
N ALA A 134 1.88 -12.41 -6.21
CA ALA A 134 0.47 -12.04 -6.33
C ALA A 134 -0.08 -12.21 -7.75
N SER A 135 0.77 -12.20 -8.77
CA SER A 135 0.35 -12.35 -10.17
C SER A 135 -0.36 -13.66 -10.48
N ASN A 136 -0.18 -14.67 -9.60
CA ASN A 136 -0.83 -15.97 -9.73
C ASN A 136 -2.26 -16.01 -9.14
N GLU A 137 -2.66 -14.95 -8.44
CA GLU A 137 -3.99 -14.87 -7.83
C GLU A 137 -5.08 -14.52 -8.84
N GLY A 138 -6.21 -15.22 -8.78
CA GLY A 138 -7.34 -15.01 -9.69
C GLY A 138 -7.82 -13.57 -9.75
N ALA A 139 -7.79 -12.84 -8.62
CA ALA A 139 -8.22 -11.46 -8.52
C ALA A 139 -7.45 -10.50 -9.44
N ILE A 140 -6.17 -10.77 -9.74
CA ILE A 140 -5.39 -9.99 -10.71
C ILE A 140 -6.00 -10.17 -12.11
N HIS A 141 -6.18 -11.43 -12.53
CA HIS A 141 -6.67 -11.77 -13.87
C HIS A 141 -8.10 -11.29 -14.10
N GLU A 142 -8.96 -11.46 -13.11
CA GLU A 142 -10.35 -11.01 -13.14
C GLU A 142 -10.45 -9.48 -13.25
N THR A 143 -9.66 -8.77 -12.43
CA THR A 143 -9.62 -7.31 -12.47
C THR A 143 -9.06 -6.79 -13.78
N ALA A 144 -7.98 -7.40 -14.29
CA ALA A 144 -7.38 -7.02 -15.56
C ALA A 144 -8.35 -7.26 -16.74
N ALA A 145 -9.08 -8.38 -16.73
CA ALA A 145 -10.11 -8.67 -17.73
C ALA A 145 -11.23 -7.63 -17.73
N LEU A 146 -11.78 -7.30 -16.56
CA LEU A 146 -12.80 -6.25 -16.41
C LEU A 146 -12.27 -4.89 -16.83
N ALA A 147 -11.04 -4.54 -16.43
CA ALA A 147 -10.41 -3.28 -16.79
C ALA A 147 -10.27 -3.15 -18.32
N ALA A 148 -9.87 -4.23 -19.00
CA ALA A 148 -9.76 -4.26 -20.45
C ALA A 148 -11.15 -4.14 -21.12
N MET A 149 -12.12 -4.95 -20.68
CA MET A 149 -13.48 -4.95 -21.24
C MET A 149 -14.17 -3.59 -21.09
N TRP A 150 -13.95 -2.93 -19.99
CA TRP A 150 -14.59 -1.64 -19.71
C TRP A 150 -13.68 -0.45 -19.99
N SER A 151 -12.49 -0.66 -20.55
CA SER A 151 -11.49 0.39 -20.81
C SER A 151 -11.31 1.31 -19.59
N LEU A 152 -11.01 0.71 -18.44
CA LEU A 152 -10.84 1.46 -17.19
C LEU A 152 -9.47 2.15 -17.16
N PRO A 153 -9.38 3.36 -16.57
CA PRO A 153 -8.11 4.05 -16.34
C PRO A 153 -7.35 3.40 -15.17
N LEU A 154 -6.96 2.14 -15.31
CA LEU A 154 -6.24 1.34 -14.34
C LEU A 154 -4.84 1.00 -14.86
N ILE A 155 -3.84 1.30 -14.04
CA ILE A 155 -2.44 0.92 -14.29
C ILE A 155 -2.06 -0.14 -13.27
N LEU A 156 -1.58 -1.27 -13.75
CA LEU A 156 -1.10 -2.38 -12.93
C LEU A 156 0.43 -2.43 -12.99
N VAL A 157 1.09 -2.34 -11.83
CA VAL A 157 2.55 -2.35 -11.72
C VAL A 157 2.99 -3.56 -10.89
N CYS A 158 3.62 -4.52 -11.56
CA CYS A 158 4.18 -5.69 -10.90
C CYS A 158 5.60 -5.39 -10.40
N GLU A 159 5.79 -5.48 -9.09
CA GLU A 159 7.11 -5.41 -8.43
C GLU A 159 7.70 -6.82 -8.38
N ASN A 160 8.42 -7.19 -9.45
CA ASN A 160 9.04 -8.51 -9.52
C ASN A 160 10.40 -8.51 -8.82
N ASN A 161 10.45 -9.08 -7.61
CA ASN A 161 11.67 -9.30 -6.86
C ASN A 161 12.13 -10.77 -6.85
N GLY A 162 11.44 -11.65 -7.57
CA GLY A 162 11.73 -13.08 -7.68
C GLY A 162 11.43 -13.88 -6.41
N TYR A 163 10.62 -13.33 -5.49
CA TYR A 163 10.27 -14.01 -4.25
C TYR A 163 8.81 -13.79 -3.84
N CYS A 164 8.15 -14.89 -3.51
CA CYS A 164 6.87 -14.90 -2.81
C CYS A 164 7.11 -15.35 -1.37
N ILE A 165 7.19 -14.40 -0.42
CA ILE A 165 7.59 -14.64 0.97
C ILE A 165 8.99 -15.27 1.00
N THR A 166 9.08 -16.57 1.23
CA THR A 166 10.32 -17.35 1.29
C THR A 166 10.55 -18.19 0.03
N GLN A 167 9.54 -18.30 -0.82
CA GLN A 167 9.62 -19.09 -2.04
C GLN A 167 10.22 -18.24 -3.16
N ARG A 168 11.27 -18.75 -3.76
CA ARG A 168 11.85 -18.17 -4.95
C ARG A 168 10.94 -18.41 -6.15
N ASP A 169 10.76 -17.40 -6.99
CA ASP A 169 10.11 -17.56 -8.28
C ASP A 169 10.92 -18.53 -9.16
N ILE A 170 10.24 -19.42 -9.86
CA ILE A 170 10.87 -20.46 -10.68
C ILE A 170 10.68 -20.14 -12.15
#